data_435013762bba534cee56ef1ba27fde3b
#
_entry.id   435013762bba534cee56ef1ba27fde3b
#
_cell.length_a   1.000
_cell.length_b   1.000
_cell.length_c   1.000
_cell.angle_alpha   90.00
_cell.angle_beta   90.00
_cell.angle_gamma   90.00
#
_symmetry.space_group_name_H-M   'P 1'
#
loop_
_entity.id
_entity.type
_entity.pdbx_description
1 polymer ?
#
loop_
_entity_poly.entity_id
_entity_poly.type
_entity_poly.pdbx_seq_one_letter_code
_entity_poly.pdbx_strand_id
1 'polypeptide(L)'
;MNAHVESLGVRGLILGFGETEVLKGIDLSVASRGVTALIGPSGCGKSTLLRCFNRMNDHLAGVWHRGEVSVTGRDVYDPTWSLEALRFQVGMVFQKPNPFPLSIRENVLFGPRLAGVADRATLDSILSRSLERANLWDETKDRLDSSALAFSGGQQQRLCIARALASSPDILLLDEPASALDPIATARLEETIAELSHDIAVLLVTHNMQQAARVAKRTAFLYLGRLIEEGETTQLFSAPREKLTEEYVTGRFG
;
A
#
# COMPACT_ATOMS: atom_id res chain seq x y z
N MET A 1 2.05 -28.42 -4.40
CA MET A 1 1.25 -27.24 -3.96
C MET A 1 2.16 -26.44 -3.04
N ASN A 2 2.82 -25.41 -3.55
CA ASN A 2 3.57 -24.50 -2.69
C ASN A 2 2.54 -23.69 -1.90
N ALA A 3 2.47 -23.89 -0.60
CA ALA A 3 1.70 -23.03 0.29
C ALA A 3 2.27 -21.62 0.13
N HIS A 4 1.51 -20.74 -0.51
CA HIS A 4 1.82 -19.31 -0.52
C HIS A 4 1.79 -18.84 0.93
N VAL A 5 2.93 -18.43 1.46
CA VAL A 5 2.99 -17.81 2.78
C VAL A 5 2.19 -16.51 2.69
N GLU A 6 1.12 -16.44 3.45
CA GLU A 6 0.24 -15.27 3.53
C GLU A 6 0.93 -14.15 4.33
N SER A 7 0.97 -12.94 3.78
CA SER A 7 1.47 -11.76 4.50
C SER A 7 0.35 -10.91 5.08
N LEU A 8 -0.77 -10.77 4.35
CA LEU A 8 -1.94 -10.07 4.83
C LEU A 8 -3.16 -10.98 4.67
N GLY A 9 -3.98 -11.08 5.70
CA GLY A 9 -5.21 -11.84 5.68
C GLY A 9 -6.37 -11.10 6.33
N VAL A 10 -7.56 -11.26 5.77
CA VAL A 10 -8.82 -10.93 6.43
C VAL A 10 -9.80 -12.09 6.27
N ARG A 11 -10.55 -12.39 7.33
CA ARG A 11 -11.55 -13.46 7.35
C ARG A 11 -12.86 -12.95 7.94
N GLY A 12 -13.90 -13.00 7.11
CA GLY A 12 -15.23 -12.55 7.48
C GLY A 12 -15.26 -11.10 7.97
N LEU A 13 -14.37 -10.23 7.47
CA LEU A 13 -14.20 -8.86 7.95
C LEU A 13 -15.43 -8.02 7.63
N ILE A 14 -16.11 -7.55 8.66
CA ILE A 14 -17.14 -6.52 8.61
C ILE A 14 -16.58 -5.29 9.32
N LEU A 15 -16.67 -4.11 8.70
CA LEU A 15 -16.25 -2.85 9.32
C LEU A 15 -17.24 -1.75 8.98
N GLY A 16 -17.54 -0.94 9.97
CA GLY A 16 -18.43 0.21 9.82
C GLY A 16 -18.01 1.42 10.62
N PHE A 17 -18.74 2.52 10.39
CA PHE A 17 -18.62 3.79 11.10
C PHE A 17 -20.01 4.23 11.56
N GLY A 18 -20.21 4.39 12.87
CA GLY A 18 -21.54 4.60 13.43
C GLY A 18 -22.49 3.46 13.05
N GLU A 19 -23.58 3.75 12.38
CA GLU A 19 -24.58 2.76 11.92
C GLU A 19 -24.30 2.22 10.50
N THR A 20 -23.29 2.74 9.80
CA THR A 20 -23.03 2.40 8.39
C THR A 20 -21.98 1.31 8.26
N GLU A 21 -22.35 0.15 7.69
CA GLU A 21 -21.40 -0.88 7.27
C GLU A 21 -20.73 -0.49 5.95
N VAL A 22 -19.41 -0.45 5.95
CA VAL A 22 -18.58 -0.15 4.78
C VAL A 22 -18.00 -1.42 4.18
N LEU A 23 -17.50 -2.35 5.00
CA LEU A 23 -17.04 -3.68 4.58
C LEU A 23 -18.02 -4.73 5.10
N LYS A 24 -18.36 -5.72 4.24
CA LYS A 24 -19.50 -6.62 4.45
C LYS A 24 -19.11 -8.09 4.31
N GLY A 25 -18.27 -8.59 5.20
CA GLY A 25 -17.81 -9.98 5.19
C GLY A 25 -16.78 -10.23 4.10
N ILE A 26 -15.62 -9.58 4.23
CA ILE A 26 -14.49 -9.74 3.30
C ILE A 26 -13.63 -10.89 3.74
N ASP A 27 -13.29 -11.76 2.79
CA ASP A 27 -12.23 -12.76 2.88
C ASP A 27 -11.20 -12.45 1.80
N LEU A 28 -9.95 -12.16 2.19
CA LEU A 28 -8.86 -11.83 1.26
C LEU A 28 -7.53 -12.33 1.83
N SER A 29 -6.71 -12.91 0.96
CA SER A 29 -5.34 -13.33 1.29
C SER A 29 -4.34 -12.72 0.32
N VAL A 30 -3.29 -12.08 0.84
CA VAL A 30 -2.21 -11.46 0.07
C VAL A 30 -0.92 -12.23 0.28
N ALA A 31 -0.29 -12.65 -0.79
CA ALA A 31 0.97 -13.39 -0.76
C ALA A 31 2.13 -12.55 -0.20
N SER A 32 3.16 -13.22 0.31
CA SER A 32 4.34 -12.59 0.94
C SER A 32 5.26 -11.83 -0.03
N ARG A 33 5.05 -11.97 -1.33
CA ARG A 33 5.79 -11.26 -2.38
C ARG A 33 4.90 -11.02 -3.59
N GLY A 34 5.23 -10.00 -4.35
CA GLY A 34 4.48 -9.59 -5.52
C GLY A 34 3.47 -8.48 -5.20
N VAL A 35 2.83 -8.00 -6.23
CA VAL A 35 1.77 -6.98 -6.12
C VAL A 35 0.41 -7.67 -6.18
N THR A 36 -0.44 -7.41 -5.20
CA THR A 36 -1.88 -7.66 -5.26
C THR A 36 -2.59 -6.33 -5.44
N ALA A 37 -3.35 -6.18 -6.51
CA ALA A 37 -4.16 -4.98 -6.74
C ALA A 37 -5.56 -5.15 -6.15
N LEU A 38 -6.06 -4.11 -5.51
CA LEU A 38 -7.46 -3.99 -5.08
C LEU A 38 -8.13 -2.93 -5.94
N ILE A 39 -9.02 -3.36 -6.84
CA ILE A 39 -9.74 -2.51 -7.79
C ILE A 39 -11.21 -2.37 -7.42
N GLY A 40 -11.89 -1.39 -7.99
CA GLY A 40 -13.32 -1.13 -7.81
C GLY A 40 -13.65 0.35 -7.87
N PRO A 41 -14.94 0.71 -7.96
CA PRO A 41 -15.39 2.09 -8.04
C PRO A 41 -15.03 2.90 -6.78
N SER A 42 -15.05 4.23 -6.91
CA SER A 42 -14.81 5.12 -5.77
C SER A 42 -15.86 4.88 -4.67
N GLY A 43 -15.44 4.93 -3.41
CA GLY A 43 -16.32 4.73 -2.26
C GLY A 43 -16.71 3.28 -1.94
N CYS A 44 -16.24 2.26 -2.69
CA CYS A 44 -16.61 0.86 -2.43
C CYS A 44 -15.92 0.21 -1.21
N GLY A 45 -15.00 0.92 -0.52
CA GLY A 45 -14.34 0.43 0.69
C GLY A 45 -12.87 0.04 0.55
N LYS A 46 -12.23 0.22 -0.63
CA LYS A 46 -10.81 -0.18 -0.88
C LYS A 46 -9.82 0.40 0.13
N SER A 47 -9.81 1.72 0.29
CA SER A 47 -8.92 2.39 1.25
C SER A 47 -9.25 2.03 2.70
N THR A 48 -10.52 1.76 2.99
CA THR A 48 -10.94 1.28 4.32
C THR A 48 -10.35 -0.10 4.59
N LEU A 49 -10.44 -1.04 3.65
CA LEU A 49 -9.83 -2.37 3.76
C LEU A 49 -8.31 -2.28 3.89
N LEU A 50 -7.66 -1.47 3.03
CA LEU A 50 -6.21 -1.24 3.10
C LEU A 50 -5.76 -0.80 4.49
N ARG A 51 -6.46 0.17 5.09
CA ARG A 51 -6.16 0.76 6.40
C ARG A 51 -6.44 -0.15 7.60
N CYS A 52 -7.14 -1.27 7.41
CA CYS A 52 -7.30 -2.27 8.47
C CYS A 52 -5.97 -2.91 8.86
N PHE A 53 -5.09 -3.18 7.89
CA PHE A 53 -3.83 -3.90 8.12
C PHE A 53 -2.82 -3.14 8.98
N ASN A 54 -2.92 -1.81 9.07
CA ASN A 54 -2.05 -0.98 9.92
C ASN A 54 -2.82 -0.19 10.98
N ARG A 55 -4.12 -0.53 11.16
CA ARG A 55 -5.02 0.08 12.14
C ARG A 55 -5.14 1.60 12.00
N MET A 56 -5.07 2.12 10.76
CA MET A 56 -5.28 3.55 10.51
C MET A 56 -6.75 3.98 10.63
N ASN A 57 -7.69 3.04 10.56
CA ASN A 57 -9.11 3.33 10.77
C ASN A 57 -9.44 3.63 12.24
N ASP A 58 -8.64 3.18 13.20
CA ASP A 58 -8.87 3.35 14.64
C ASP A 58 -8.96 4.82 15.08
N HIS A 59 -8.41 5.75 14.28
CA HIS A 59 -8.48 7.19 14.53
C HIS A 59 -9.81 7.83 14.11
N LEU A 60 -10.66 7.09 13.40
CA LEU A 60 -11.94 7.60 12.91
C LEU A 60 -13.03 7.37 13.96
N ALA A 61 -13.85 8.40 14.19
CA ALA A 61 -14.92 8.33 15.18
C ALA A 61 -15.96 7.26 14.82
N GLY A 62 -16.34 6.46 15.79
CA GLY A 62 -17.38 5.45 15.65
C GLY A 62 -16.99 4.23 14.81
N VAL A 63 -15.68 4.00 14.58
CA VAL A 63 -15.22 2.78 13.89
C VAL A 63 -15.50 1.55 14.76
N TRP A 64 -15.96 0.49 14.11
CA TRP A 64 -16.13 -0.83 14.71
C TRP A 64 -15.86 -1.90 13.64
N HIS A 65 -15.44 -3.07 14.07
CA HIS A 65 -15.22 -4.21 13.17
C HIS A 65 -15.61 -5.53 13.84
N ARG A 66 -15.80 -6.56 13.01
CA ARG A 66 -15.94 -7.98 13.36
C ARG A 66 -15.15 -8.79 12.35
N GLY A 67 -14.80 -10.02 12.69
CA GLY A 67 -13.93 -10.86 11.88
C GLY A 67 -12.46 -10.66 12.23
N GLU A 68 -11.57 -11.26 11.44
CA GLU A 68 -10.15 -11.31 11.72
C GLU A 68 -9.37 -10.47 10.70
N VAL A 69 -8.34 -9.77 11.17
CA VAL A 69 -7.36 -9.07 10.34
C VAL A 69 -5.96 -9.49 10.78
N SER A 70 -5.20 -10.09 9.88
CA SER A 70 -3.88 -10.61 10.22
C SER A 70 -2.77 -10.06 9.33
N VAL A 71 -1.59 -9.92 9.92
CA VAL A 71 -0.34 -9.57 9.27
C VAL A 71 0.68 -10.64 9.64
N THR A 72 1.26 -11.33 8.63
CA THR A 72 2.18 -12.46 8.82
C THR A 72 1.65 -13.53 9.80
N GLY A 73 0.33 -13.78 9.74
CA GLY A 73 -0.36 -14.77 10.58
C GLY A 73 -0.66 -14.31 12.01
N ARG A 74 -0.36 -13.05 12.38
CA ARG A 74 -0.67 -12.47 13.68
C ARG A 74 -1.83 -11.49 13.57
N ASP A 75 -2.78 -11.59 14.49
CA ASP A 75 -3.91 -10.65 14.57
C ASP A 75 -3.39 -9.22 14.85
N VAL A 76 -3.81 -8.26 14.03
CA VAL A 76 -3.41 -6.84 14.20
C VAL A 76 -3.98 -6.22 15.48
N TYR A 77 -4.99 -6.82 16.09
CA TYR A 77 -5.60 -6.39 17.34
C TYR A 77 -5.11 -7.18 18.57
N ASP A 78 -4.09 -8.05 18.39
CA ASP A 78 -3.44 -8.72 19.53
C ASP A 78 -2.87 -7.65 20.50
N PRO A 79 -3.33 -7.63 21.77
CA PRO A 79 -2.93 -6.61 22.74
C PRO A 79 -1.43 -6.66 23.09
N THR A 80 -0.74 -7.76 22.77
CA THR A 80 0.71 -7.89 22.97
C THR A 80 1.52 -7.30 21.82
N TRP A 81 0.87 -6.81 20.75
CA TRP A 81 1.52 -6.19 19.61
C TRP A 81 1.34 -4.68 19.63
N SER A 82 2.42 -3.94 19.89
CA SER A 82 2.34 -2.48 19.90
C SER A 82 1.99 -1.94 18.50
N LEU A 83 1.25 -0.84 18.48
CA LEU A 83 0.83 -0.20 17.24
C LEU A 83 2.03 0.32 16.43
N GLU A 84 3.08 0.76 17.13
CA GLU A 84 4.33 1.19 16.52
C GLU A 84 5.02 0.03 15.80
N ALA A 85 5.15 -1.13 16.46
CA ALA A 85 5.78 -2.32 15.86
C ALA A 85 5.00 -2.80 14.63
N LEU A 86 3.66 -2.82 14.69
CA LEU A 86 2.81 -3.12 13.55
C LEU A 86 3.08 -2.15 12.38
N ARG A 87 3.13 -0.85 12.64
CA ARG A 87 3.34 0.19 11.62
C ARG A 87 4.78 0.27 11.10
N PHE A 88 5.76 -0.24 11.83
CA PHE A 88 7.10 -0.47 11.31
C PHE A 88 7.12 -1.62 10.30
N GLN A 89 6.38 -2.69 10.57
CA GLN A 89 6.30 -3.86 9.69
C GLN A 89 5.43 -3.60 8.45
N VAL A 90 4.39 -2.75 8.58
CA VAL A 90 3.42 -2.44 7.52
C VAL A 90 3.53 -0.97 7.13
N GLY A 91 4.39 -0.66 6.17
CA GLY A 91 4.54 0.68 5.61
C GLY A 91 3.31 1.10 4.80
N MET A 92 3.01 2.40 4.78
CA MET A 92 1.89 2.94 4.00
C MET A 92 2.27 4.22 3.26
N VAL A 93 1.81 4.30 2.00
CA VAL A 93 1.90 5.49 1.16
C VAL A 93 0.50 5.92 0.76
N PHE A 94 0.19 7.18 0.98
CA PHE A 94 -1.14 7.75 0.76
C PHE A 94 -1.33 8.24 -0.67
N GLN A 95 -2.58 8.43 -1.06
CA GLN A 95 -2.99 8.93 -2.36
C GLN A 95 -2.36 10.29 -2.68
N LYS A 96 -2.39 11.24 -1.73
CA LYS A 96 -1.70 12.52 -1.86
C LYS A 96 -0.33 12.41 -1.23
N PRO A 97 0.74 12.78 -1.96
CA PRO A 97 2.05 12.89 -1.35
C PRO A 97 2.00 13.76 -0.09
N ASN A 98 2.62 13.29 0.97
CA ASN A 98 2.64 13.99 2.25
C ASN A 98 4.07 14.08 2.85
N PRO A 99 5.04 14.63 2.10
CA PRO A 99 6.35 14.86 2.68
C PRO A 99 6.24 15.82 3.86
N PHE A 100 7.03 15.59 4.89
CA PHE A 100 7.14 16.55 5.99
C PHE A 100 7.83 17.84 5.49
N PRO A 101 7.54 19.03 6.08
CA PRO A 101 8.21 20.30 5.76
C PRO A 101 9.65 20.31 6.30
N LEU A 102 10.42 19.32 5.91
CA LEU A 102 11.79 19.02 6.32
C LEU A 102 12.64 18.77 5.07
N SER A 103 13.94 18.55 5.25
CA SER A 103 14.83 18.13 4.16
C SER A 103 14.50 16.72 3.65
N ILE A 104 15.07 16.35 2.49
CA ILE A 104 14.98 15.00 1.92
C ILE A 104 15.52 13.98 2.93
N ARG A 105 16.72 14.22 3.45
CA ARG A 105 17.39 13.41 4.48
C ARG A 105 16.51 13.18 5.69
N GLU A 106 15.97 14.26 6.24
CA GLU A 106 15.13 14.20 7.45
C GLU A 106 13.81 13.47 7.21
N ASN A 107 13.20 13.61 6.03
CA ASN A 107 12.02 12.83 5.66
C ASN A 107 12.31 11.34 5.68
N VAL A 108 13.37 10.88 5.03
CA VAL A 108 13.71 9.46 4.95
C VAL A 108 14.09 8.91 6.32
N LEU A 109 14.91 9.64 7.07
CA LEU A 109 15.47 9.20 8.36
C LEU A 109 14.51 9.41 9.54
N PHE A 110 13.33 9.95 9.33
CA PHE A 110 12.38 10.23 10.40
C PHE A 110 12.01 8.97 11.20
N GLY A 111 11.58 7.91 10.52
CA GLY A 111 11.23 6.63 11.14
C GLY A 111 12.40 5.97 11.87
N PRO A 112 13.55 5.74 11.23
CA PRO A 112 14.73 5.18 11.86
C PRO A 112 15.20 5.92 13.13
N ARG A 113 15.20 7.26 13.08
CA ARG A 113 15.54 8.07 14.26
C ARG A 113 14.52 7.93 15.39
N LEU A 114 13.24 7.88 15.06
CA LEU A 114 12.17 7.63 16.03
C LEU A 114 12.32 6.24 16.69
N ALA A 115 12.80 5.26 15.92
CA ALA A 115 13.13 3.92 16.41
C ALA A 115 14.44 3.86 17.23
N GLY A 116 15.12 5.01 17.45
CA GLY A 116 16.32 5.10 18.26
C GLY A 116 17.64 4.82 17.52
N VAL A 117 17.64 4.72 16.18
CA VAL A 117 18.88 4.58 15.41
C VAL A 117 19.67 5.89 15.48
N ALA A 118 20.80 5.88 16.17
CA ALA A 118 21.66 7.05 16.40
C ALA A 118 22.99 6.99 15.63
N ASP A 119 23.44 5.80 15.25
CA ASP A 119 24.70 5.63 14.53
C ASP A 119 24.66 6.26 13.14
N ARG A 120 25.61 7.18 12.89
CA ARG A 120 25.65 7.95 11.65
C ARG A 120 25.86 7.09 10.41
N ALA A 121 26.76 6.11 10.48
CA ALA A 121 27.05 5.24 9.33
C ALA A 121 25.83 4.38 8.96
N THR A 122 25.12 3.87 9.97
CA THR A 122 23.85 3.14 9.79
C THR A 122 22.78 4.04 9.15
N LEU A 123 22.62 5.28 9.64
CA LEU A 123 21.66 6.24 9.08
C LEU A 123 22.01 6.60 7.64
N ASP A 124 23.27 6.85 7.31
CA ASP A 124 23.68 7.15 5.93
C ASP A 124 23.45 5.95 4.99
N SER A 125 23.67 4.73 5.47
CA SER A 125 23.36 3.49 4.72
C SER A 125 21.84 3.30 4.51
N ILE A 126 21.02 3.55 5.52
CA ILE A 126 19.55 3.51 5.41
C ILE A 126 19.08 4.56 4.37
N LEU A 127 19.62 5.77 4.46
CA LEU A 127 19.25 6.87 3.57
C LEU A 127 19.51 6.54 2.10
N SER A 128 20.75 6.15 1.76
CA SER A 128 21.12 5.83 0.37
C SER A 128 20.30 4.67 -0.16
N ARG A 129 20.24 3.55 0.56
CA ARG A 129 19.48 2.36 0.16
C ARG A 129 18.00 2.65 -0.04
N SER A 130 17.38 3.47 0.83
CA SER A 130 15.95 3.79 0.72
C SER A 130 15.65 4.66 -0.50
N LEU A 131 16.52 5.64 -0.79
CA LEU A 131 16.41 6.49 -1.97
C LEU A 131 16.70 5.72 -3.27
N GLU A 132 17.68 4.81 -3.27
CA GLU A 132 17.97 3.91 -4.38
C GLU A 132 16.75 3.03 -4.70
N ARG A 133 16.19 2.34 -3.69
CA ARG A 133 15.01 1.49 -3.85
C ARG A 133 13.75 2.24 -4.29
N ALA A 134 13.67 3.55 -4.03
CA ALA A 134 12.60 4.42 -4.51
C ALA A 134 12.92 5.07 -5.87
N ASN A 135 13.99 4.66 -6.55
CA ASN A 135 14.48 5.26 -7.81
C ASN A 135 14.61 6.79 -7.72
N LEU A 136 15.16 7.29 -6.61
CA LEU A 136 15.28 8.72 -6.31
C LEU A 136 16.71 9.17 -5.99
N TRP A 137 17.66 8.23 -5.80
CA TRP A 137 19.03 8.52 -5.36
C TRP A 137 19.75 9.46 -6.32
N ASP A 138 19.77 9.17 -7.61
CA ASP A 138 20.49 9.97 -8.60
C ASP A 138 19.96 11.40 -8.75
N GLU A 139 18.68 11.60 -8.44
CA GLU A 139 18.05 12.91 -8.45
C GLU A 139 18.31 13.72 -7.16
N THR A 140 18.81 13.08 -6.09
CA THR A 140 18.84 13.67 -4.74
C THR A 140 20.19 13.66 -4.05
N LYS A 141 21.12 12.80 -4.44
CA LYS A 141 22.42 12.59 -3.75
C LYS A 141 23.23 13.86 -3.50
N ASP A 142 23.14 14.85 -4.41
CA ASP A 142 23.87 16.12 -4.31
C ASP A 142 23.07 17.23 -3.59
N ARG A 143 21.84 16.95 -3.14
CA ARG A 143 20.92 17.93 -2.51
C ARG A 143 20.09 17.37 -1.37
N LEU A 144 20.62 16.42 -0.62
CA LEU A 144 19.90 15.71 0.44
C LEU A 144 19.35 16.65 1.54
N ASP A 145 19.97 17.80 1.74
CA ASP A 145 19.57 18.80 2.75
C ASP A 145 18.61 19.86 2.19
N SER A 146 18.21 19.74 0.91
CA SER A 146 17.18 20.61 0.32
C SER A 146 15.79 20.23 0.81
N SER A 147 14.87 21.21 0.78
CA SER A 147 13.47 21.03 1.18
C SER A 147 12.76 19.98 0.30
N ALA A 148 12.12 19.00 0.94
CA ALA A 148 11.30 18.00 0.27
C ALA A 148 10.06 18.61 -0.43
N LEU A 149 9.58 19.76 0.00
CA LEU A 149 8.44 20.46 -0.59
C LEU A 149 8.76 21.07 -1.97
N ALA A 150 10.05 21.23 -2.31
CA ALA A 150 10.47 21.72 -3.61
C ALA A 150 10.39 20.68 -4.73
N PHE A 151 10.06 19.43 -4.41
CA PHE A 151 9.93 18.32 -5.36
C PHE A 151 8.65 18.40 -6.18
N SER A 152 8.69 17.87 -7.42
CA SER A 152 7.50 17.59 -8.21
C SER A 152 6.62 16.53 -7.50
N GLY A 153 5.34 16.45 -7.86
CA GLY A 153 4.42 15.48 -7.25
C GLY A 153 4.92 14.03 -7.32
N GLY A 154 5.47 13.62 -8.46
CA GLY A 154 6.06 12.29 -8.61
C GLY A 154 7.32 12.07 -7.76
N GLN A 155 8.17 13.06 -7.61
CA GLN A 155 9.33 13.01 -6.71
C GLN A 155 8.89 12.94 -5.25
N GLN A 156 7.88 13.74 -4.86
CA GLN A 156 7.31 13.69 -3.50
C GLN A 156 6.71 12.31 -3.19
N GLN A 157 6.02 11.69 -4.16
CA GLN A 157 5.44 10.36 -3.99
C GLN A 157 6.54 9.30 -3.79
N ARG A 158 7.59 9.32 -4.62
CA ARG A 158 8.74 8.41 -4.46
C ARG A 158 9.50 8.68 -3.15
N LEU A 159 9.57 9.93 -2.70
CA LEU A 159 10.13 10.25 -1.38
C LEU A 159 9.31 9.66 -0.23
N CYS A 160 7.97 9.68 -0.33
CA CYS A 160 7.10 9.02 0.64
C CYS A 160 7.30 7.50 0.64
N ILE A 161 7.59 6.89 -0.51
CA ILE A 161 7.99 5.48 -0.60
C ILE A 161 9.34 5.27 0.08
N ALA A 162 10.37 6.08 -0.23
CA ALA A 162 11.69 5.99 0.41
C ALA A 162 11.59 6.10 1.94
N ARG A 163 10.74 7.02 2.44
CA ARG A 163 10.46 7.17 3.87
C ARG A 163 9.84 5.91 4.48
N ALA A 164 8.89 5.30 3.80
CA ALA A 164 8.28 4.05 4.26
C ALA A 164 9.30 2.89 4.26
N LEU A 165 10.13 2.78 3.23
CA LEU A 165 11.16 1.75 3.09
C LEU A 165 12.29 1.88 4.12
N ALA A 166 12.57 3.08 4.63
CA ALA A 166 13.62 3.32 5.62
C ALA A 166 13.41 2.55 6.93
N SER A 167 12.17 2.18 7.24
CA SER A 167 11.82 1.31 8.37
C SER A 167 11.98 -0.18 8.05
N SER A 168 12.42 -0.55 6.84
CA SER A 168 12.56 -1.93 6.38
C SER A 168 11.28 -2.78 6.56
N PRO A 169 10.13 -2.32 6.05
CA PRO A 169 8.88 -3.03 6.22
C PRO A 169 8.85 -4.34 5.42
N ASP A 170 8.10 -5.33 5.90
CA ASP A 170 7.80 -6.57 5.17
C ASP A 170 6.69 -6.37 4.13
N ILE A 171 5.85 -5.35 4.34
CA ILE A 171 4.65 -5.09 3.58
C ILE A 171 4.54 -3.59 3.27
N LEU A 172 4.16 -3.27 2.03
CA LEU A 172 3.88 -1.90 1.60
C LEU A 172 2.44 -1.75 1.12
N LEU A 173 1.69 -0.90 1.79
CA LEU A 173 0.34 -0.51 1.42
C LEU A 173 0.37 0.76 0.57
N LEU A 174 -0.23 0.73 -0.61
CA LEU A 174 -0.27 1.85 -1.54
C LEU A 174 -1.72 2.25 -1.82
N ASP A 175 -2.14 3.42 -1.37
CA ASP A 175 -3.50 3.94 -1.55
C ASP A 175 -3.52 4.90 -2.75
N GLU A 176 -3.88 4.43 -3.94
CA GLU A 176 -3.97 5.19 -5.20
C GLU A 176 -2.74 6.07 -5.52
N PRO A 177 -1.51 5.55 -5.45
CA PRO A 177 -0.29 6.35 -5.40
C PRO A 177 0.03 7.14 -6.69
N ALA A 178 -0.63 6.82 -7.80
CA ALA A 178 -0.42 7.47 -9.11
C ALA A 178 -1.55 8.42 -9.51
N SER A 179 -2.59 8.58 -8.70
CA SER A 179 -3.83 9.27 -9.10
C SER A 179 -3.66 10.75 -9.50
N ALA A 180 -2.61 11.40 -9.04
CA ALA A 180 -2.32 12.81 -9.32
C ALA A 180 -1.01 13.02 -10.11
N LEU A 181 -0.46 11.94 -10.69
CA LEU A 181 0.81 11.99 -11.41
C LEU A 181 0.60 12.06 -12.93
N ASP A 182 1.54 12.71 -13.62
CA ASP A 182 1.64 12.66 -15.06
C ASP A 182 2.08 11.26 -15.54
N PRO A 183 1.93 10.94 -16.84
CA PRO A 183 2.25 9.61 -17.38
C PRO A 183 3.71 9.18 -17.16
N ILE A 184 4.67 10.10 -17.22
CA ILE A 184 6.12 9.79 -17.05
C ILE A 184 6.38 9.45 -15.58
N ALA A 185 5.86 10.26 -14.65
CA ALA A 185 5.98 10.01 -13.22
C ALA A 185 5.27 8.71 -12.81
N THR A 186 4.12 8.41 -13.43
CA THR A 186 3.39 7.16 -13.23
C THR A 186 4.21 5.96 -13.65
N ALA A 187 4.83 5.98 -14.85
CA ALA A 187 5.68 4.88 -15.33
C ALA A 187 6.86 4.61 -14.38
N ARG A 188 7.56 5.65 -13.94
CA ARG A 188 8.66 5.52 -12.96
C ARG A 188 8.19 4.95 -11.61
N LEU A 189 7.00 5.33 -11.16
CA LEU A 189 6.42 4.79 -9.94
C LEU A 189 6.07 3.30 -10.10
N GLU A 190 5.52 2.91 -11.25
CA GLU A 190 5.20 1.51 -11.56
C GLU A 190 6.46 0.63 -11.63
N GLU A 191 7.55 1.12 -12.21
CA GLU A 191 8.87 0.45 -12.19
C GLU A 191 9.34 0.24 -10.74
N THR A 192 9.28 1.30 -9.92
CA THR A 192 9.64 1.22 -8.50
C THR A 192 8.80 0.16 -7.76
N ILE A 193 7.48 0.13 -7.97
CA ILE A 193 6.58 -0.84 -7.34
C ILE A 193 6.92 -2.28 -7.79
N ALA A 194 7.19 -2.48 -9.08
CA ALA A 194 7.55 -3.78 -9.62
C ALA A 194 8.86 -4.31 -9.01
N GLU A 195 9.90 -3.48 -8.92
CA GLU A 195 11.18 -3.84 -8.29
C GLU A 195 11.00 -4.20 -6.82
N LEU A 196 10.29 -3.37 -6.05
CA LEU A 196 10.03 -3.60 -4.62
C LEU A 196 9.30 -4.93 -4.37
N SER A 197 8.39 -5.29 -5.27
CA SER A 197 7.55 -6.48 -5.12
C SER A 197 8.31 -7.80 -5.20
N HIS A 198 9.56 -7.80 -5.64
CA HIS A 198 10.42 -8.99 -5.60
C HIS A 198 10.80 -9.37 -4.17
N ASP A 199 10.91 -8.40 -3.27
CA ASP A 199 11.40 -8.58 -1.91
C ASP A 199 10.27 -8.54 -0.87
N ILE A 200 9.26 -7.67 -1.06
CA ILE A 200 8.20 -7.41 -0.09
C ILE A 200 6.81 -7.63 -0.70
N ALA A 201 5.82 -7.84 0.15
CA ALA A 201 4.42 -7.85 -0.26
C ALA A 201 3.94 -6.42 -0.55
N VAL A 202 3.25 -6.23 -1.66
CA VAL A 202 2.63 -4.93 -2.01
C VAL A 202 1.13 -5.11 -2.19
N LEU A 203 0.34 -4.37 -1.41
CA LEU A 203 -1.11 -4.24 -1.63
C LEU A 203 -1.39 -2.86 -2.23
N LEU A 204 -1.78 -2.84 -3.49
CA LEU A 204 -2.02 -1.62 -4.28
C LEU A 204 -3.52 -1.38 -4.45
N VAL A 205 -4.03 -0.31 -3.89
CA VAL A 205 -5.36 0.20 -4.23
C VAL A 205 -5.23 1.10 -5.45
N THR A 206 -6.04 0.85 -6.48
CA THR A 206 -6.11 1.70 -7.66
C THR A 206 -7.49 1.62 -8.32
N HIS A 207 -7.93 2.72 -8.90
CA HIS A 207 -9.07 2.74 -9.83
C HIS A 207 -8.62 2.66 -11.30
N ASN A 208 -7.31 2.69 -11.56
CA ASN A 208 -6.74 2.55 -12.90
C ASN A 208 -6.50 1.07 -13.22
N MET A 209 -7.40 0.49 -14.02
CA MET A 209 -7.33 -0.92 -14.43
C MET A 209 -6.06 -1.23 -15.23
N GLN A 210 -5.59 -0.29 -16.05
CA GLN A 210 -4.37 -0.50 -16.83
C GLN A 210 -3.13 -0.56 -15.92
N GLN A 211 -3.08 0.23 -14.86
CA GLN A 211 -2.04 0.14 -13.84
C GLN A 211 -2.07 -1.24 -13.15
N ALA A 212 -3.25 -1.68 -12.68
CA ALA A 212 -3.39 -3.00 -12.08
C ALA A 212 -2.90 -4.11 -13.02
N ALA A 213 -3.30 -4.05 -14.31
CA ALA A 213 -2.92 -5.03 -15.32
C ALA A 213 -1.39 -5.07 -15.59
N ARG A 214 -0.70 -3.93 -15.48
CA ARG A 214 0.76 -3.88 -15.71
C ARG A 214 1.58 -4.37 -14.53
N VAL A 215 1.18 -4.04 -13.30
CA VAL A 215 2.06 -4.24 -12.13
C VAL A 215 1.66 -5.39 -11.23
N ALA A 216 0.37 -5.80 -11.22
CA ALA A 216 -0.12 -6.79 -10.28
C ALA A 216 -0.09 -8.21 -10.84
N LYS A 217 0.31 -9.18 -10.00
CA LYS A 217 0.17 -10.61 -10.28
C LYS A 217 -1.24 -11.12 -9.96
N ARG A 218 -1.83 -10.61 -8.90
CA ARG A 218 -3.19 -10.92 -8.47
C ARG A 218 -4.01 -9.65 -8.36
N THR A 219 -5.30 -9.78 -8.65
CA THR A 219 -6.24 -8.66 -8.54
C THR A 219 -7.49 -9.12 -7.81
N ALA A 220 -7.98 -8.27 -6.92
CA ALA A 220 -9.20 -8.44 -6.17
C ALA A 220 -10.17 -7.29 -6.51
N PHE A 221 -11.39 -7.62 -6.91
CA PHE A 221 -12.42 -6.64 -7.26
C PHE A 221 -13.39 -6.45 -6.09
N LEU A 222 -13.44 -5.22 -5.59
CA LEU A 222 -14.33 -4.81 -4.50
C LEU A 222 -15.49 -3.97 -5.04
N TYR A 223 -16.72 -4.30 -4.61
CA TYR A 223 -17.91 -3.54 -4.95
C TYR A 223 -18.89 -3.46 -3.78
N LEU A 224 -19.36 -2.27 -3.43
CA LEU A 224 -20.30 -1.98 -2.33
C LEU A 224 -19.94 -2.68 -1.00
N GLY A 225 -18.66 -2.72 -0.69
CA GLY A 225 -18.14 -3.32 0.54
C GLY A 225 -17.99 -4.85 0.49
N ARG A 226 -18.16 -5.49 -0.66
CA ARG A 226 -18.02 -6.94 -0.85
C ARG A 226 -16.87 -7.25 -1.79
N LEU A 227 -16.13 -8.30 -1.52
CA LEU A 227 -15.19 -8.88 -2.48
C LEU A 227 -15.99 -9.70 -3.48
N ILE A 228 -15.98 -9.30 -4.74
CA ILE A 228 -16.75 -9.93 -5.81
C ILE A 228 -15.96 -11.05 -6.44
N GLU A 229 -14.71 -10.77 -6.82
CA GLU A 229 -13.83 -11.73 -7.47
C GLU A 229 -12.37 -11.47 -7.09
N GLU A 230 -11.60 -12.54 -6.96
CA GLU A 230 -10.17 -12.51 -6.75
C GLU A 230 -9.49 -13.58 -7.62
N GLY A 231 -8.37 -13.24 -8.22
CA GLY A 231 -7.64 -14.20 -9.05
C GLY A 231 -6.34 -13.66 -9.63
N GLU A 232 -5.74 -14.47 -10.52
CA GLU A 232 -4.63 -14.02 -11.35
C GLU A 232 -5.08 -12.82 -12.21
N THR A 233 -4.27 -11.78 -12.25
CA THR A 233 -4.62 -10.52 -12.92
C THR A 233 -4.98 -10.73 -14.39
N THR A 234 -4.20 -11.51 -15.11
CA THR A 234 -4.44 -11.82 -16.53
C THR A 234 -5.79 -12.48 -16.75
N GLN A 235 -6.18 -13.43 -15.89
CA GLN A 235 -7.46 -14.11 -15.98
C GLN A 235 -8.62 -13.15 -15.66
N LEU A 236 -8.51 -12.38 -14.58
CA LEU A 236 -9.57 -11.46 -14.13
C LEU A 236 -9.87 -10.40 -15.20
N PHE A 237 -8.86 -9.93 -15.95
CA PHE A 237 -9.05 -8.94 -16.99
C PHE A 237 -9.46 -9.53 -18.36
N SER A 238 -9.09 -10.78 -18.67
CA SER A 238 -9.40 -11.39 -19.98
C SER A 238 -10.61 -12.32 -19.97
N ALA A 239 -10.88 -13.00 -18.87
CA ALA A 239 -11.95 -13.97 -18.72
C ALA A 239 -12.45 -14.01 -17.27
N PRO A 240 -13.05 -12.92 -16.78
CA PRO A 240 -13.62 -12.86 -15.44
C PRO A 240 -14.72 -13.92 -15.26
N ARG A 241 -14.86 -14.43 -14.06
CA ARG A 241 -15.88 -15.44 -13.71
C ARG A 241 -17.20 -14.79 -13.33
N GLU A 242 -17.12 -13.62 -12.72
CA GLU A 242 -18.27 -12.89 -12.24
C GLU A 242 -18.71 -11.85 -13.28
N LYS A 243 -20.01 -11.85 -13.62
CA LYS A 243 -20.57 -10.91 -14.59
C LYS A 243 -20.31 -9.45 -14.19
N LEU A 244 -20.39 -9.15 -12.90
CA LEU A 244 -20.14 -7.81 -12.37
C LEU A 244 -18.68 -7.36 -12.60
N THR A 245 -17.72 -8.29 -12.51
CA THR A 245 -16.32 -8.06 -12.85
C THR A 245 -16.16 -7.76 -14.33
N GLU A 246 -16.83 -8.55 -15.21
CA GLU A 246 -16.83 -8.34 -16.66
C GLU A 246 -17.34 -6.95 -17.03
N GLU A 247 -18.48 -6.56 -16.46
CA GLU A 247 -19.07 -5.23 -16.69
C GLU A 247 -18.12 -4.12 -16.25
N TYR A 248 -17.44 -4.29 -15.09
CA TYR A 248 -16.50 -3.30 -14.58
C TYR A 248 -15.25 -3.18 -15.46
N VAL A 249 -14.59 -4.29 -15.81
CA VAL A 249 -13.33 -4.25 -16.57
C VAL A 249 -13.53 -3.85 -18.04
N THR A 250 -14.75 -4.05 -18.61
CA THR A 250 -15.09 -3.64 -19.96
C THR A 250 -15.64 -2.21 -20.05
N GLY A 251 -15.77 -1.51 -18.91
CA GLY A 251 -16.33 -0.15 -18.87
C GLY A 251 -17.84 -0.07 -19.11
N ARG A 252 -18.56 -1.20 -19.03
CA ARG A 252 -20.03 -1.27 -19.17
C ARG A 252 -20.75 -1.18 -17.82
N PHE A 253 -20.01 -0.76 -16.82
CA PHE A 253 -20.46 -0.69 -15.44
C PHE A 253 -21.22 0.63 -15.21
N GLY A 254 -22.52 0.56 -14.86
CA GLY A 254 -23.36 1.75 -14.60
C GLY A 254 -24.83 1.44 -14.77
#